data_4df1455e0ff4a505f66d560ef38f7cc3
#
_entry.id   4df1455e0ff4a505f66d560ef38f7cc3
#
_cell.length_a   1.000
_cell.length_b   1.000
_cell.length_c   1.000
_cell.angle_alpha   90.00
_cell.angle_beta   90.00
_cell.angle_gamma   90.00
#
_symmetry.space_group_name_H-M   'P 1'
#
loop_
_entity.id
_entity.type
_entity.pdbx_description
1 polymer ?
#
loop_
_entity_poly.entity_id
_entity_poly.type
_entity_poly.pdbx_seq_one_letter_code
_entity_poly.pdbx_strand_id
1 'polypeptide(L)' 'MTRYVLAIDQGTTGSTALVIDQRLTVKAKANVEFRQIFPKPGWVEHDLDDIWTATLKAVGTAMRQA' A
#
# COMPACT_ATOMS: atom_id res chain seq x y z
N MET A 1 -3.69 -22.33 -15.56
CA MET A 1 -4.00 -20.89 -15.34
C MET A 1 -3.19 -20.37 -14.16
N THR A 2 -2.49 -19.29 -14.38
CA THR A 2 -1.70 -18.66 -13.30
C THR A 2 -2.62 -17.81 -12.44
N ARG A 3 -2.51 -17.95 -11.12
CA ARG A 3 -3.30 -17.18 -10.17
C ARG A 3 -2.40 -16.30 -9.33
N TYR A 4 -2.89 -15.13 -9.01
CA TYR A 4 -2.18 -14.16 -8.17
C TYR A 4 -3.09 -13.68 -7.05
N VAL A 5 -2.47 -13.32 -5.94
CA VAL A 5 -3.15 -12.68 -4.82
C VAL A 5 -2.59 -11.27 -4.70
N LEU A 6 -3.48 -10.30 -4.63
CA LEU A 6 -3.12 -8.93 -4.30
C LEU A 6 -3.32 -8.74 -2.79
N ALA A 7 -2.25 -8.49 -2.09
CA ALA A 7 -2.29 -8.21 -0.66
C ALA A 7 -2.00 -6.74 -0.41
N ILE A 8 -2.80 -6.11 0.43
CA ILE A 8 -2.64 -4.70 0.80
C ILE A 8 -2.41 -4.62 2.29
N ASP A 9 -1.28 -4.01 2.67
CA ASP A 9 -0.95 -3.74 4.06
C ASP A 9 -0.91 -2.23 4.25
N GLN A 10 -1.81 -1.72 5.06
CA GLN A 10 -1.89 -0.30 5.36
C GLN A 10 -1.31 -0.05 6.74
N GLY A 11 -0.19 0.66 6.79
CA GLY A 11 0.45 1.05 8.04
C GLY A 11 0.17 2.50 8.41
N THR A 12 0.84 2.98 9.46
CA THR A 12 0.70 4.35 9.94
C THR A 12 1.45 5.36 9.06
N THR A 13 2.41 4.91 8.25
CA THR A 13 3.24 5.79 7.43
C THR A 13 2.98 5.65 5.94
N GLY A 14 2.34 4.58 5.50
CA GLY A 14 2.11 4.35 4.08
C GLY A 14 1.31 3.09 3.82
N SER A 15 1.06 2.83 2.56
CA SER A 15 0.37 1.65 2.09
C SER A 15 1.30 0.81 1.22
N THR A 16 1.29 -0.51 1.44
CA THR A 16 2.11 -1.46 0.68
C THR A 16 1.18 -2.42 -0.06
N ALA A 17 1.42 -2.61 -1.35
CA ALA A 17 0.71 -3.59 -2.15
C ALA A 17 1.69 -4.66 -2.62
N LEU A 18 1.29 -5.92 -2.50
CA LEU A 18 2.08 -7.07 -2.93
C LEU A 18 1.25 -7.89 -3.92
N VAL A 19 1.89 -8.32 -5.00
CA VAL A 19 1.31 -9.32 -5.91
C VAL A 19 2.07 -10.62 -5.72
N ILE A 20 1.38 -11.65 -5.30
CA ILE A 20 1.96 -12.94 -4.90
C ILE A 20 1.37 -14.02 -5.81
N ASP A 21 2.23 -14.88 -6.35
CA ASP A 21 1.76 -15.99 -7.19
C ASP A 21 1.36 -17.20 -6.35
N GLN A 22 0.89 -18.25 -7.03
CA GLN A 22 0.41 -19.48 -6.38
C GLN A 22 1.52 -20.26 -5.68
N ARG A 23 2.79 -19.93 -5.94
CA ARG A 23 3.95 -20.55 -5.28
C ARG A 23 4.42 -19.73 -4.08
N LEU A 24 3.65 -18.73 -3.67
CA LEU A 24 3.97 -17.80 -2.60
C LEU A 24 5.21 -16.93 -2.89
N THR A 25 5.51 -16.75 -4.17
CA THR A 25 6.58 -15.85 -4.60
C THR A 25 6.03 -14.45 -4.80
N VAL A 26 6.67 -13.46 -4.20
CA VAL A 26 6.31 -12.05 -4.40
C VAL A 26 6.74 -11.63 -5.80
N LYS A 27 5.78 -11.33 -6.68
CA LYS A 27 6.03 -10.91 -8.06
C LYS A 27 6.18 -9.41 -8.19
N ALA A 28 5.52 -8.65 -7.32
CA ALA A 28 5.63 -7.20 -7.32
C ALA A 28 5.34 -6.68 -5.92
N LYS A 29 5.97 -5.56 -5.59
CA LYS A 29 5.77 -4.86 -4.32
C LYS A 29 5.84 -3.37 -4.58
N ALA A 30 4.87 -2.64 -4.06
CA ALA A 30 4.88 -1.19 -4.11
C ALA A 30 4.47 -0.63 -2.76
N ASN A 31 5.21 0.38 -2.29
CA ASN A 31 4.90 1.08 -1.06
C ASN A 31 4.78 2.56 -1.36
N VAL A 32 3.69 3.17 -0.91
CA VAL A 32 3.45 4.61 -1.06
C VAL A 32 3.21 5.20 0.31
N GLU A 33 4.07 6.12 0.71
CA GLU A 33 3.92 6.84 1.96
C GLU A 33 2.84 7.91 1.84
N PHE A 34 2.21 8.24 2.95
CA PHE A 34 1.26 9.33 3.01
C PHE A 34 1.59 10.23 4.19
N ARG A 35 1.12 11.46 4.10
CA ARG A 35 1.37 12.51 5.05
C ARG A 35 0.81 12.15 6.43
N GLN A 36 1.59 12.42 7.47
CA GLN A 36 1.14 12.33 8.84
C GLN A 36 0.84 13.74 9.36
N ILE A 37 -0.27 13.88 10.08
CA ILE A 37 -0.72 15.16 10.60
C ILE A 37 -0.57 15.12 12.12
N PHE A 38 0.09 16.15 12.68
CA PHE A 38 0.36 16.26 14.11
C PHE A 38 -0.37 17.49 14.67
N PRO A 39 -1.69 17.38 14.99
CA PRO A 39 -2.45 18.54 15.46
C PRO A 39 -2.01 19.01 16.84
N LYS A 40 -1.43 18.13 17.65
CA LYS A 40 -0.89 18.41 18.98
C LYS A 40 0.33 17.54 19.24
N PRO A 41 1.25 17.95 20.13
CA PRO A 41 2.37 17.09 20.49
C PRO A 41 1.90 15.71 20.96
N GLY A 42 2.47 14.65 20.38
CA GLY A 42 2.12 13.27 20.68
C GLY A 42 0.87 12.74 19.99
N TRP A 43 0.17 13.55 19.21
CA TRP A 43 -1.00 13.15 18.46
C TRP A 43 -0.65 12.99 16.98
N VAL A 44 -1.15 11.93 16.35
CA VAL A 44 -0.98 11.68 14.92
C VAL A 44 -2.34 11.49 14.30
N GLU A 45 -2.62 12.24 13.24
CA GLU A 45 -3.82 12.08 12.43
C GLU A 45 -3.45 11.81 10.98
N HIS A 46 -4.36 11.19 10.25
CA HIS A 46 -4.21 10.95 8.82
C HIS A 46 -5.42 11.49 8.08
N ASP A 47 -5.18 12.04 6.90
CA ASP A 47 -6.23 12.41 5.98
C ASP A 47 -6.69 11.15 5.23
N LEU A 48 -8.00 10.86 5.27
CA LEU A 48 -8.53 9.66 4.61
C LEU A 48 -8.31 9.69 3.11
N ASP A 49 -8.34 10.85 2.48
CA ASP A 49 -8.06 10.97 1.05
C ASP A 49 -6.60 10.66 0.75
N ASP A 50 -5.67 11.07 1.60
CA ASP A 50 -4.25 10.73 1.45
C ASP A 50 -4.04 9.22 1.54
N ILE A 51 -4.68 8.56 2.49
CA ILE A 51 -4.61 7.10 2.65
C ILE A 51 -5.16 6.40 1.41
N TRP A 52 -6.33 6.81 0.94
CA TRP A 52 -6.97 6.22 -0.22
C TRP A 52 -6.11 6.40 -1.48
N THR A 53 -5.60 7.61 -1.70
CA THR A 53 -4.74 7.91 -2.84
C THR A 53 -3.46 7.09 -2.81
N ALA A 54 -2.81 6.97 -1.64
CA ALA A 54 -1.61 6.16 -1.48
C ALA A 54 -1.88 4.68 -1.75
N THR A 55 -3.01 4.16 -1.25
CA THR A 55 -3.40 2.77 -1.48
C THR A 55 -3.62 2.49 -2.95
N LEU A 56 -4.38 3.34 -3.65
CA LEU A 56 -4.62 3.18 -5.09
C LEU A 56 -3.33 3.25 -5.89
N LYS A 57 -2.43 4.15 -5.53
CA LYS A 57 -1.14 4.30 -6.20
C LYS A 57 -0.26 3.08 -6.00
N ALA A 58 -0.21 2.54 -4.78
CA ALA A 58 0.56 1.35 -4.47
C ALA A 58 0.03 0.15 -5.24
N VAL A 59 -1.29 -0.05 -5.26
CA VAL A 59 -1.94 -1.14 -6.00
C VAL A 59 -1.65 -1.02 -7.49
N GLY A 60 -1.83 0.17 -8.07
CA GLY A 60 -1.58 0.39 -9.50
C GLY A 60 -0.13 0.11 -9.86
N THR A 61 0.83 0.56 -9.05
CA THR A 61 2.25 0.32 -9.28
C THR A 61 2.60 -1.17 -9.20
N ALA A 62 2.11 -1.87 -8.17
CA ALA A 62 2.36 -3.30 -8.01
C ALA A 62 1.75 -4.10 -9.17
N MET A 63 0.54 -3.75 -9.60
CA MET A 63 -0.12 -4.43 -10.72
C MET A 63 0.64 -4.25 -12.02
N ARG A 64 1.22 -3.06 -12.27
CA ARG A 64 2.02 -2.82 -13.49
C ARG A 64 3.34 -3.57 -13.48
N GLN A 65 3.93 -3.82 -12.30
CA GLN A 65 5.19 -4.56 -12.18
C GLN A 65 4.99 -6.08 -12.32
N ALA A 66 3.80 -6.55 -12.04
CA ALA A 66 3.52 -7.98 -12.04
C ALA A 66 3.41 -8.58 -13.44
#